data_0725efb0d3b075bf092c09b87a81ed0b
#
_entry.id   0725efb0d3b075bf092c09b87a81ed0b
#
_cell.length_a   1.000
_cell.length_b   1.000
_cell.length_c   1.000
_cell.angle_alpha   90.00
_cell.angle_beta   90.00
_cell.angle_gamma   90.00
#
_symmetry.space_group_name_H-M   'P 1'
#
loop_
_entity.id
_entity.type
_entity.pdbx_description
1 polymer ?
#
loop_
_entity_poly.entity_id
_entity_poly.type
_entity_poly.pdbx_seq_one_letter_code
_entity_poly.pdbx_strand_id
1 'polypeptide(L)'
;MASTRISTVDIPKSDNCVRVRMIDAECNMTLGSEHFFQPTVPGHEIMYSTDVAFLIDNPRLGKKAMFDLGTRKDWWKQPPMITKRLGTFLRYIKVDRDVTEILEAGGVELKSINDIIWSHYHFDHTGSTYLFPKSTNLIYGPGTTDKLLPPYPDNPRSPIAIEHLEGRKCIEVTMETWIGSLPAHDFYGDGSLYLLDTPGHAPGHVCALARTTPDTFIFMGGDVCHFAGDFRPSEDYPMPDPIPEGALYKDALLPTPCPCSFFTDHHPRGAHGEEARKTPWYEISRHKHSSYADPELASRTVQSMAQFDARKDVLVCLAHETMLPVHLPTFQKDPAADLNAWQEKAWKARVDWGWLNELPRNGKQARKDLPEGFYRDGKLWETARKELGEMD
;
A
#
# COMPACT_ATOMS: atom_id res chain seq x y z
N MET A 1 29.58 19.86 -10.05
CA MET A 1 28.25 19.40 -10.48
C MET A 1 28.41 17.96 -10.94
N ALA A 2 28.16 17.00 -10.06
CA ALA A 2 28.18 15.60 -10.43
C ALA A 2 26.84 15.30 -11.10
N SER A 3 26.85 14.98 -12.38
CA SER A 3 25.73 14.43 -13.11
C SER A 3 25.32 13.12 -12.41
N THR A 4 24.26 13.15 -11.65
CA THR A 4 23.61 11.92 -11.16
C THR A 4 23.11 11.18 -12.40
N ARG A 5 23.86 10.15 -12.81
CA ARG A 5 23.34 9.19 -13.79
C ARG A 5 22.05 8.62 -13.21
N ILE A 6 20.93 8.91 -13.85
CA ILE A 6 19.68 8.16 -13.66
C ILE A 6 20.03 6.72 -13.98
N SER A 7 20.11 5.86 -12.99
CA SER A 7 20.32 4.44 -13.23
C SER A 7 19.01 3.93 -13.82
N THR A 8 19.03 3.56 -15.08
CA THR A 8 17.89 2.88 -15.71
C THR A 8 17.60 1.63 -14.88
N VAL A 9 16.36 1.50 -14.40
CA VAL A 9 15.92 0.29 -13.69
C VAL A 9 16.04 -0.89 -14.66
N ASP A 10 17.05 -1.75 -14.44
CA ASP A 10 17.22 -2.98 -15.20
C ASP A 10 16.64 -4.14 -14.41
N ILE A 11 15.58 -4.74 -14.95
CA ILE A 11 14.93 -5.90 -14.34
C ILE A 11 15.43 -7.14 -15.08
N PRO A 12 16.03 -8.13 -14.38
CA PRO A 12 16.54 -9.33 -15.02
C PRO A 12 15.48 -10.00 -15.89
N LYS A 13 15.88 -10.47 -17.07
CA LYS A 13 14.95 -11.14 -18.00
C LYS A 13 14.51 -12.51 -17.47
N SER A 14 13.26 -12.82 -17.65
CA SER A 14 12.68 -14.14 -17.38
C SER A 14 11.38 -14.30 -18.17
N ASP A 15 11.10 -15.51 -18.60
CA ASP A 15 9.79 -15.89 -19.19
C ASP A 15 8.81 -16.38 -18.11
N ASN A 16 9.29 -16.58 -16.87
CA ASN A 16 8.45 -17.02 -15.77
C ASN A 16 7.61 -15.87 -15.22
N CYS A 17 6.33 -16.09 -15.10
CA CYS A 17 5.37 -15.10 -14.66
C CYS A 17 4.53 -15.63 -13.50
N VAL A 18 4.00 -14.72 -12.70
CA VAL A 18 2.99 -15.01 -11.69
C VAL A 18 1.66 -14.40 -12.11
N ARG A 19 0.59 -14.93 -11.56
CA ARG A 19 -0.74 -14.34 -11.64
C ARG A 19 -0.99 -13.52 -10.39
N VAL A 20 -1.40 -12.26 -10.56
CA VAL A 20 -1.63 -11.32 -9.45
C VAL A 20 -3.11 -10.96 -9.39
N ARG A 21 -3.74 -11.21 -8.25
CA ARG A 21 -5.12 -10.82 -7.96
C ARG A 21 -5.16 -9.87 -6.78
N MET A 22 -5.80 -8.74 -6.96
CA MET A 22 -5.93 -7.72 -5.90
C MET A 22 -7.14 -8.02 -5.03
N ILE A 23 -6.96 -7.91 -3.73
CA ILE A 23 -8.00 -8.01 -2.71
C ILE A 23 -8.16 -6.63 -2.08
N ASP A 24 -9.35 -6.05 -2.15
CA ASP A 24 -9.74 -4.95 -1.28
C ASP A 24 -10.03 -5.58 0.09
N ALA A 25 -9.24 -5.24 1.10
CA ALA A 25 -9.35 -5.85 2.42
C ALA A 25 -10.56 -5.34 3.23
N GLU A 26 -11.45 -4.58 2.60
CA GLU A 26 -12.69 -4.04 3.19
C GLU A 26 -12.44 -3.29 4.50
N CYS A 27 -11.27 -2.71 4.63
CA CYS A 27 -10.90 -1.78 5.67
C CYS A 27 -11.00 -0.35 5.14
N ASN A 28 -11.66 0.50 5.90
CA ASN A 28 -11.77 1.91 5.60
C ASN A 28 -11.33 2.71 6.83
N MET A 29 -10.46 3.68 6.62
CA MET A 29 -9.90 4.53 7.68
C MET A 29 -9.93 6.00 7.28
N THR A 30 -10.02 6.89 8.26
CA THR A 30 -9.66 8.31 8.11
C THR A 30 -8.57 8.66 9.10
N LEU A 31 -7.56 9.38 8.62
CA LEU A 31 -6.33 9.66 9.34
C LEU A 31 -5.93 11.13 9.17
N GLY A 32 -5.22 11.69 10.16
CA GLY A 32 -4.59 13.00 10.01
C GLY A 32 -3.47 12.94 8.96
N SER A 33 -3.58 13.72 7.90
CA SER A 33 -2.64 13.68 6.77
C SER A 33 -1.22 14.12 7.15
N GLU A 34 -1.07 14.96 8.17
CA GLU A 34 0.21 15.45 8.67
C GLU A 34 1.16 14.34 9.15
N HIS A 35 0.63 13.16 9.44
CA HIS A 35 1.44 12.00 9.82
C HIS A 35 2.11 11.33 8.63
N PHE A 36 1.60 11.56 7.42
CA PHE A 36 1.99 10.81 6.22
C PHE A 36 2.69 11.66 5.18
N PHE A 37 2.19 12.86 4.91
CA PHE A 37 2.77 13.75 3.89
C PHE A 37 2.71 15.23 4.30
N GLN A 38 3.51 16.05 3.61
CA GLN A 38 3.60 17.50 3.80
C GLN A 38 3.78 18.20 2.43
N PRO A 39 3.41 19.51 2.33
CA PRO A 39 2.79 20.32 3.36
C PRO A 39 1.32 19.94 3.59
N THR A 40 0.80 20.18 4.79
CA THR A 40 -0.65 20.11 5.01
C THR A 40 -1.32 21.27 4.28
N VAL A 41 -2.34 20.97 3.49
CA VAL A 41 -3.07 21.97 2.73
C VAL A 41 -4.52 22.07 3.21
N PRO A 42 -5.14 23.30 3.19
CA PRO A 42 -6.54 23.46 3.56
C PRO A 42 -7.47 22.56 2.72
N GLY A 43 -8.29 21.75 3.38
CA GLY A 43 -9.19 20.78 2.77
C GLY A 43 -8.55 19.41 2.49
N HIS A 44 -7.30 19.17 2.92
CA HIS A 44 -6.66 17.85 2.87
C HIS A 44 -5.95 17.51 4.20
N GLU A 45 -6.49 18.02 5.30
CA GLU A 45 -6.02 17.71 6.66
C GLU A 45 -6.34 16.26 7.06
N ILE A 46 -7.28 15.66 6.37
CA ILE A 46 -7.71 14.27 6.58
C ILE A 46 -7.47 13.47 5.31
N MET A 47 -6.74 12.38 5.43
CA MET A 47 -6.59 11.36 4.41
C MET A 47 -7.64 10.27 4.63
N TYR A 48 -8.32 9.86 3.57
CA TYR A 48 -9.11 8.64 3.54
C TYR A 48 -8.24 7.50 3.02
N SER A 49 -8.32 6.34 3.64
CA SER A 49 -7.47 5.18 3.34
C SER A 49 -8.30 3.92 3.25
N THR A 50 -7.87 3.02 2.40
CA THR A 50 -8.30 1.62 2.33
C THR A 50 -7.07 0.73 2.45
N ASP A 51 -7.26 -0.57 2.63
CA ASP A 51 -6.17 -1.53 2.60
C ASP A 51 -6.34 -2.45 1.40
N VAL A 52 -5.28 -2.66 0.64
CA VAL A 52 -5.25 -3.68 -0.42
C VAL A 52 -4.19 -4.74 -0.12
N ALA A 53 -4.54 -5.98 -0.42
CA ALA A 53 -3.65 -7.13 -0.36
C ALA A 53 -3.60 -7.82 -1.72
N PHE A 54 -2.62 -8.69 -1.93
CA PHE A 54 -2.47 -9.37 -3.21
C PHE A 54 -2.32 -10.87 -3.02
N LEU A 55 -3.10 -11.64 -3.78
CA LEU A 55 -2.92 -13.07 -3.94
C LEU A 55 -2.08 -13.33 -5.20
N ILE A 56 -0.95 -13.98 -5.01
CA ILE A 56 0.05 -14.22 -6.03
C ILE A 56 0.12 -15.74 -6.27
N ASP A 57 -0.22 -16.18 -7.49
CA ASP A 57 -0.08 -17.56 -7.89
C ASP A 57 1.16 -17.72 -8.80
N ASN A 58 2.07 -18.62 -8.46
CA ASN A 58 3.10 -19.10 -9.37
C ASN A 58 2.66 -20.46 -9.96
N PRO A 59 2.09 -20.47 -11.17
CA PRO A 59 1.53 -21.70 -11.74
C PRO A 59 2.61 -22.74 -12.08
N ARG A 60 3.83 -22.29 -12.39
CA ARG A 60 4.97 -23.17 -12.71
C ARG A 60 5.39 -24.00 -11.50
N LEU A 61 5.36 -23.42 -10.31
CA LEU A 61 5.75 -24.08 -9.07
C LEU A 61 4.56 -24.65 -8.29
N GLY A 62 3.33 -24.35 -8.70
CA GLY A 62 2.12 -24.69 -7.94
C GLY A 62 2.08 -24.02 -6.57
N LYS A 63 2.67 -22.83 -6.44
CA LYS A 63 2.78 -22.08 -5.19
C LYS A 63 1.87 -20.87 -5.18
N LYS A 64 1.36 -20.56 -3.98
CA LYS A 64 0.59 -19.34 -3.73
C LYS A 64 1.19 -18.57 -2.57
N ALA A 65 1.27 -17.25 -2.72
CA ALA A 65 1.65 -16.33 -1.66
C ALA A 65 0.62 -15.22 -1.51
N MET A 66 0.45 -14.74 -0.28
CA MET A 66 -0.17 -13.46 -0.01
C MET A 66 0.91 -12.39 0.14
N PHE A 67 0.69 -11.21 -0.42
CA PHE A 67 1.43 -10.00 -0.08
C PHE A 67 0.48 -9.10 0.68
N ASP A 68 0.76 -8.92 1.97
CA ASP A 68 -0.09 -8.31 2.99
C ASP A 68 -1.46 -9.00 3.20
N LEU A 69 -2.15 -8.60 4.27
CA LEU A 69 -3.45 -9.13 4.67
C LEU A 69 -4.42 -8.03 5.14
N GLY A 70 -4.06 -6.75 4.96
CA GLY A 70 -4.85 -5.63 5.45
C GLY A 70 -4.98 -5.61 6.98
N THR A 71 -5.98 -4.89 7.46
CA THR A 71 -6.32 -4.81 8.88
C THR A 71 -7.19 -6.00 9.28
N ARG A 72 -6.89 -6.62 10.44
CA ARG A 72 -7.75 -7.68 11.01
C ARG A 72 -9.11 -7.13 11.43
N LYS A 73 -10.17 -7.93 11.24
CA LYS A 73 -11.55 -7.55 11.59
C LYS A 73 -11.71 -7.19 13.05
N ASP A 74 -11.06 -7.93 13.93
CA ASP A 74 -11.02 -7.68 15.37
C ASP A 74 -9.83 -6.80 15.78
N TRP A 75 -9.64 -5.67 15.06
CA TRP A 75 -8.54 -4.72 15.20
C TRP A 75 -8.28 -4.29 16.66
N TRP A 76 -9.29 -4.32 17.52
CA TRP A 76 -9.19 -3.98 18.96
C TRP A 76 -8.46 -5.03 19.80
N LYS A 77 -8.17 -6.22 19.26
CA LYS A 77 -7.38 -7.27 19.91
C LYS A 77 -5.88 -7.19 19.58
N GLN A 78 -5.45 -6.18 18.88
CA GLN A 78 -4.02 -5.91 18.65
C GLN A 78 -3.28 -5.68 19.99
N PRO A 79 -1.95 -5.84 20.03
CA PRO A 79 -1.16 -5.53 21.22
C PRO A 79 -1.51 -4.13 21.78
N PRO A 80 -1.50 -3.96 23.12
CA PRO A 80 -1.92 -2.71 23.77
C PRO A 80 -1.18 -1.46 23.26
N MET A 81 0.08 -1.65 22.82
CA MET A 81 0.86 -0.57 22.22
C MET A 81 0.19 -0.06 20.94
N ILE A 82 -0.33 -0.96 20.10
CA ILE A 82 -1.00 -0.62 18.85
C ILE A 82 -2.35 0.03 19.13
N THR A 83 -3.23 -0.61 19.90
CA THR A 83 -4.58 -0.08 20.18
C THR A 83 -4.53 1.31 20.82
N LYS A 84 -3.56 1.56 21.70
CA LYS A 84 -3.34 2.89 22.29
C LYS A 84 -2.91 3.90 21.24
N ARG A 85 -2.04 3.50 20.29
CA ARG A 85 -1.55 4.40 19.23
C ARG A 85 -2.65 4.73 18.22
N LEU A 86 -3.51 3.75 17.88
CA LEU A 86 -4.62 3.97 16.92
C LEU A 86 -5.47 5.17 17.31
N GLY A 87 -5.79 5.35 18.58
CA GLY A 87 -6.55 6.50 19.08
C GLY A 87 -5.87 7.86 18.95
N THR A 88 -4.60 7.93 18.50
CA THR A 88 -3.87 9.20 18.37
C THR A 88 -3.88 9.79 16.96
N PHE A 89 -4.06 8.98 15.93
CA PHE A 89 -4.01 9.43 14.53
C PHE A 89 -5.22 8.99 13.69
N LEU A 90 -5.91 7.92 14.07
CA LEU A 90 -7.15 7.51 13.43
C LEU A 90 -8.33 8.35 13.93
N ARG A 91 -9.24 8.69 13.02
CA ARG A 91 -10.56 9.27 13.30
C ARG A 91 -11.69 8.28 13.02
N TYR A 92 -11.43 7.35 12.12
CA TYR A 92 -12.38 6.32 11.73
C TYR A 92 -11.63 5.03 11.41
N ILE A 93 -12.22 3.91 11.83
CA ILE A 93 -11.82 2.58 11.38
C ILE A 93 -13.04 1.67 11.34
N LYS A 94 -13.21 1.00 10.21
CA LYS A 94 -14.21 -0.04 10.00
C LYS A 94 -13.61 -1.12 9.13
N VAL A 95 -13.69 -2.36 9.59
CA VAL A 95 -13.29 -3.55 8.84
C VAL A 95 -14.50 -4.47 8.73
N ASP A 96 -14.92 -4.78 7.51
CA ASP A 96 -16.13 -5.58 7.30
C ASP A 96 -15.84 -7.09 7.31
N ARG A 97 -14.73 -7.52 6.65
CA ARG A 97 -14.30 -8.92 6.61
C ARG A 97 -12.78 -9.03 6.75
N ASP A 98 -12.33 -10.14 7.35
CA ASP A 98 -10.92 -10.55 7.23
C ASP A 98 -10.59 -10.98 5.80
N VAL A 99 -9.34 -10.80 5.37
CA VAL A 99 -8.88 -11.31 4.07
C VAL A 99 -9.06 -12.83 3.97
N THR A 100 -8.99 -13.56 5.06
CA THR A 100 -9.29 -15.00 5.10
C THR A 100 -10.74 -15.29 4.72
N GLU A 101 -11.70 -14.53 5.26
CA GLU A 101 -13.12 -14.67 4.90
C GLU A 101 -13.36 -14.34 3.41
N ILE A 102 -12.64 -13.35 2.87
CA ILE A 102 -12.73 -12.97 1.45
C ILE A 102 -12.18 -14.09 0.56
N LEU A 103 -11.02 -14.65 0.91
CA LEU A 103 -10.39 -15.76 0.17
C LEU A 103 -11.31 -16.99 0.13
N GLU A 104 -11.84 -17.41 1.27
CA GLU A 104 -12.73 -18.57 1.38
C GLU A 104 -14.04 -18.35 0.62
N ALA A 105 -14.64 -17.17 0.71
CA ALA A 105 -15.83 -16.81 -0.06
C ALA A 105 -15.58 -16.85 -1.57
N GLY A 106 -14.36 -16.54 -2.02
CA GLY A 106 -13.92 -16.68 -3.41
C GLY A 106 -13.43 -18.06 -3.81
N GLY A 107 -13.57 -19.08 -2.94
CA GLY A 107 -13.21 -20.47 -3.22
C GLY A 107 -11.73 -20.79 -3.06
N VAL A 108 -10.95 -19.96 -2.40
CA VAL A 108 -9.53 -20.22 -2.10
C VAL A 108 -9.40 -20.81 -0.70
N GLU A 109 -9.01 -22.08 -0.61
CA GLU A 109 -8.73 -22.74 0.67
C GLU A 109 -7.45 -22.18 1.29
N LEU A 110 -7.49 -21.74 2.54
CA LEU A 110 -6.33 -21.16 3.24
C LEU A 110 -5.13 -22.12 3.28
N LYS A 111 -5.35 -23.43 3.33
CA LYS A 111 -4.29 -24.45 3.28
C LYS A 111 -3.53 -24.49 1.95
N SER A 112 -4.07 -23.88 0.88
CA SER A 112 -3.39 -23.77 -0.41
C SER A 112 -2.38 -22.61 -0.46
N ILE A 113 -2.39 -21.72 0.52
CA ILE A 113 -1.44 -20.60 0.64
C ILE A 113 -0.17 -21.11 1.30
N ASN A 114 0.94 -21.04 0.56
CA ASN A 114 2.24 -21.51 1.02
C ASN A 114 2.96 -20.49 1.90
N ASP A 115 2.85 -19.22 1.52
CA ASP A 115 3.62 -18.15 2.12
C ASP A 115 2.73 -16.91 2.32
N ILE A 116 2.93 -16.20 3.44
CA ILE A 116 2.43 -14.85 3.67
C ILE A 116 3.65 -13.96 3.72
N ILE A 117 3.69 -12.95 2.88
CA ILE A 117 4.74 -11.95 2.84
C ILE A 117 4.16 -10.69 3.46
N TRP A 118 4.66 -10.30 4.62
CA TRP A 118 4.38 -8.98 5.16
C TRP A 118 5.27 -7.96 4.47
N SER A 119 4.68 -6.91 3.88
CA SER A 119 5.46 -5.75 3.46
C SER A 119 6.21 -5.19 4.67
N HIS A 120 5.52 -5.12 5.80
CA HIS A 120 6.08 -4.77 7.10
C HIS A 120 5.11 -5.17 8.25
N TYR A 121 5.45 -4.81 9.47
CA TYR A 121 4.78 -5.30 10.69
C TYR A 121 3.59 -4.45 11.15
N HIS A 122 3.20 -3.38 10.49
CA HIS A 122 2.08 -2.56 10.97
C HIS A 122 0.76 -3.33 10.92
N PHE A 123 -0.16 -2.89 11.75
CA PHE A 123 -1.41 -3.59 12.05
C PHE A 123 -2.33 -3.79 10.83
N ASP A 124 -2.22 -2.89 9.87
CA ASP A 124 -2.99 -2.81 8.65
C ASP A 124 -2.37 -3.60 7.47
N HIS A 125 -1.29 -4.34 7.74
CA HIS A 125 -0.63 -5.24 6.78
C HIS A 125 -0.57 -6.68 7.27
N THR A 126 -0.53 -6.88 8.59
CA THR A 126 -0.38 -8.20 9.19
C THR A 126 -1.66 -9.01 9.25
N GLY A 127 -2.81 -8.35 9.21
CA GLY A 127 -4.16 -8.93 9.21
C GLY A 127 -4.34 -10.04 10.23
N SER A 128 -5.13 -11.04 9.86
CA SER A 128 -5.38 -12.23 10.67
C SER A 128 -4.47 -13.40 10.28
N THR A 129 -3.14 -13.17 10.24
CA THR A 129 -2.12 -14.20 9.91
C THR A 129 -2.31 -15.49 10.70
N TYR A 130 -2.73 -15.40 11.94
CA TYR A 130 -2.94 -16.55 12.84
C TYR A 130 -4.06 -17.49 12.38
N LEU A 131 -4.98 -17.06 11.51
CA LEU A 131 -6.05 -17.90 10.96
C LEU A 131 -5.57 -18.83 9.86
N PHE A 132 -4.43 -18.55 9.24
CA PHE A 132 -3.82 -19.46 8.26
C PHE A 132 -3.21 -20.68 8.95
N PRO A 133 -3.20 -21.86 8.29
CA PRO A 133 -2.55 -23.06 8.83
C PRO A 133 -1.09 -22.80 9.22
N LYS A 134 -0.61 -23.50 10.23
CA LYS A 134 0.79 -23.38 10.69
C LYS A 134 1.81 -23.85 9.65
N SER A 135 1.37 -24.58 8.62
CA SER A 135 2.17 -24.93 7.44
C SER A 135 2.42 -23.76 6.48
N THR A 136 1.65 -22.66 6.59
CA THR A 136 1.88 -21.43 5.83
C THR A 136 3.03 -20.67 6.46
N ASN A 137 4.12 -20.44 5.71
CA ASN A 137 5.26 -19.68 6.21
C ASN A 137 4.90 -18.20 6.34
N LEU A 138 5.62 -17.50 7.24
CA LEU A 138 5.60 -16.06 7.32
C LEU A 138 6.95 -15.50 6.86
N ILE A 139 6.90 -14.60 5.89
CA ILE A 139 8.05 -13.98 5.25
C ILE A 139 8.04 -12.49 5.59
N TYR A 140 9.19 -11.93 5.95
CA TYR A 140 9.34 -10.51 6.22
C TYR A 140 10.75 -9.99 5.88
N GLY A 141 10.87 -8.69 5.77
CA GLY A 141 12.09 -8.04 5.31
C GLY A 141 13.21 -7.94 6.36
N PRO A 142 14.41 -7.52 5.92
CA PRO A 142 15.62 -7.48 6.75
C PRO A 142 15.51 -6.56 7.97
N GLY A 143 16.00 -7.02 9.12
CA GLY A 143 16.03 -6.25 10.36
C GLY A 143 14.76 -6.33 11.21
N THR A 144 13.74 -7.05 10.75
CA THR A 144 12.50 -7.28 11.50
C THR A 144 12.78 -8.06 12.79
N THR A 145 13.56 -9.13 12.72
CA THR A 145 13.90 -9.98 13.86
C THR A 145 14.60 -9.19 14.95
N ASP A 146 15.66 -8.48 14.60
CA ASP A 146 16.48 -7.73 15.55
C ASP A 146 15.74 -6.58 16.22
N LYS A 147 14.81 -5.94 15.52
CA LYS A 147 14.14 -4.73 15.99
C LYS A 147 12.85 -5.00 16.74
N LEU A 148 12.13 -6.06 16.41
CA LEU A 148 10.75 -6.26 16.81
C LEU A 148 10.50 -7.51 17.66
N LEU A 149 11.41 -8.48 17.67
CA LEU A 149 11.29 -9.67 18.49
C LEU A 149 12.05 -9.55 19.82
N PRO A 150 11.63 -10.24 20.89
CA PRO A 150 10.48 -11.15 20.94
C PRO A 150 9.14 -10.42 20.82
N PRO A 151 8.07 -11.15 20.41
CA PRO A 151 6.73 -10.57 20.22
C PRO A 151 6.02 -10.27 21.55
N TYR A 152 4.89 -9.58 21.49
CA TYR A 152 3.97 -9.45 22.62
C TYR A 152 3.30 -10.82 22.91
N PRO A 153 3.15 -11.27 24.18
CA PRO A 153 3.33 -10.50 25.41
C PRO A 153 4.75 -10.52 26.00
N ASP A 154 5.68 -11.34 25.48
CA ASP A 154 7.03 -11.46 26.04
C ASP A 154 7.76 -10.11 26.04
N ASN A 155 7.57 -9.31 25.00
CA ASN A 155 7.95 -7.91 24.97
C ASN A 155 6.69 -7.03 24.95
N PRO A 156 6.31 -6.39 26.07
CA PRO A 156 5.12 -5.54 26.13
C PRO A 156 5.13 -4.33 25.18
N ARG A 157 6.28 -3.99 24.61
CA ARG A 157 6.47 -2.91 23.64
C ARG A 157 6.54 -3.40 22.19
N SER A 158 6.45 -4.72 21.96
CA SER A 158 6.42 -5.25 20.61
C SER A 158 5.06 -4.96 19.96
N PRO A 159 5.06 -4.49 18.72
CA PRO A 159 3.83 -4.34 17.92
C PRO A 159 3.31 -5.66 17.37
N ILE A 160 4.13 -6.72 17.38
CA ILE A 160 3.79 -8.03 16.81
C ILE A 160 3.22 -8.91 17.91
N ALA A 161 2.02 -9.46 17.70
CA ALA A 161 1.44 -10.46 18.59
C ALA A 161 2.03 -11.84 18.31
N ILE A 162 2.30 -12.63 19.36
CA ILE A 162 2.88 -13.98 19.26
C ILE A 162 2.03 -14.91 18.39
N GLU A 163 0.72 -14.73 18.40
CA GLU A 163 -0.23 -15.55 17.63
C GLU A 163 0.04 -15.57 16.11
N HIS A 164 0.65 -14.50 15.58
CA HIS A 164 1.06 -14.44 14.18
C HIS A 164 2.24 -15.36 13.86
N LEU A 165 3.14 -15.57 14.82
CA LEU A 165 4.41 -16.28 14.66
C LEU A 165 4.35 -17.72 15.12
N GLU A 166 3.58 -17.99 16.20
CA GLU A 166 3.60 -19.26 16.90
C GLU A 166 3.29 -20.47 16.01
N GLY A 167 4.17 -21.44 16.06
CA GLY A 167 4.01 -22.74 15.38
C GLY A 167 4.21 -22.72 13.88
N ARG A 168 4.60 -21.60 13.27
CA ARG A 168 4.91 -21.49 11.84
C ARG A 168 6.37 -21.18 11.58
N LYS A 169 6.85 -21.49 10.39
CA LYS A 169 8.17 -21.07 9.97
C LYS A 169 8.13 -19.57 9.64
N CYS A 170 8.97 -18.81 10.32
CA CYS A 170 9.19 -17.38 10.06
C CYS A 170 10.56 -17.22 9.38
N ILE A 171 10.58 -16.46 8.28
CA ILE A 171 11.76 -16.31 7.42
C ILE A 171 12.00 -14.82 7.20
N GLU A 172 13.11 -14.32 7.71
CA GLU A 172 13.65 -13.02 7.33
C GLU A 172 14.45 -13.19 6.05
N VAL A 173 14.05 -12.46 4.99
CA VAL A 173 14.73 -12.57 3.69
C VAL A 173 16.06 -11.83 3.69
N THR A 174 17.00 -12.35 2.92
CA THR A 174 18.29 -11.69 2.63
C THR A 174 18.27 -11.15 1.21
N MET A 175 18.89 -10.00 1.00
CA MET A 175 18.96 -9.34 -0.31
C MET A 175 20.26 -9.73 -0.99
N GLU A 176 20.19 -10.53 -2.06
CA GLU A 176 21.36 -11.06 -2.76
C GLU A 176 21.61 -10.43 -4.13
N THR A 177 20.69 -9.56 -4.58
CA THR A 177 20.80 -8.88 -5.88
C THR A 177 20.31 -7.44 -5.80
N TRP A 178 20.23 -6.76 -6.94
CA TRP A 178 19.76 -5.40 -7.05
C TRP A 178 18.85 -5.25 -8.27
N ILE A 179 17.78 -4.45 -8.12
CA ILE A 179 16.95 -3.99 -9.24
C ILE A 179 16.88 -2.47 -9.18
N GLY A 180 17.45 -1.82 -10.17
CA GLY A 180 17.70 -0.38 -10.10
C GLY A 180 18.60 -0.04 -8.90
N SER A 181 18.15 0.85 -8.04
CA SER A 181 18.86 1.26 -6.81
C SER A 181 18.40 0.52 -5.56
N LEU A 182 17.52 -0.48 -5.68
CA LEU A 182 16.95 -1.21 -4.54
C LEU A 182 17.60 -2.60 -4.40
N PRO A 183 18.09 -2.98 -3.20
CA PRO A 183 18.45 -4.36 -2.91
C PRO A 183 17.24 -5.28 -3.10
N ALA A 184 17.47 -6.48 -3.62
CA ALA A 184 16.39 -7.37 -4.04
C ALA A 184 16.68 -8.84 -3.68
N HIS A 185 15.59 -9.58 -3.50
CA HIS A 185 15.53 -11.03 -3.31
C HIS A 185 14.65 -11.65 -4.39
N ASP A 186 15.17 -12.62 -5.16
CA ASP A 186 14.35 -13.39 -6.10
C ASP A 186 13.59 -14.47 -5.33
N PHE A 187 12.33 -14.18 -4.96
CA PHE A 187 11.54 -14.96 -4.01
C PHE A 187 11.34 -16.43 -4.44
N TYR A 188 11.15 -16.67 -5.73
CA TYR A 188 11.01 -18.04 -6.27
C TYR A 188 12.27 -18.56 -6.94
N GLY A 189 13.32 -17.74 -7.08
CA GLY A 189 14.56 -18.09 -7.77
C GLY A 189 14.38 -18.27 -9.28
N ASP A 190 13.34 -17.68 -9.86
CA ASP A 190 12.98 -17.84 -11.27
C ASP A 190 12.70 -16.54 -12.02
N GLY A 191 12.88 -15.41 -11.33
CA GLY A 191 12.67 -14.08 -11.89
C GLY A 191 11.21 -13.65 -12.01
N SER A 192 10.27 -14.40 -11.44
CA SER A 192 8.83 -14.09 -11.53
C SER A 192 8.32 -13.19 -10.40
N LEU A 193 8.97 -13.18 -9.23
CA LEU A 193 8.62 -12.35 -8.09
C LEU A 193 9.88 -11.93 -7.33
N TYR A 194 10.08 -10.63 -7.17
CA TYR A 194 11.16 -10.08 -6.37
C TYR A 194 10.60 -9.37 -5.14
N LEU A 195 11.27 -9.50 -4.00
CA LEU A 195 11.09 -8.64 -2.84
C LEU A 195 12.20 -7.59 -2.86
N LEU A 196 11.83 -6.33 -2.71
CA LEU A 196 12.74 -5.18 -2.77
C LEU A 196 12.86 -4.57 -1.38
N ASP A 197 14.08 -4.39 -0.89
CA ASP A 197 14.32 -3.71 0.39
C ASP A 197 14.03 -2.21 0.23
N THR A 198 13.03 -1.73 0.94
CA THR A 198 12.52 -0.37 0.83
C THR A 198 12.39 0.27 2.22
N PRO A 199 13.53 0.46 2.91
CA PRO A 199 13.54 0.96 4.28
C PRO A 199 13.13 2.43 4.38
N GLY A 200 12.73 2.85 5.58
CA GLY A 200 12.41 4.23 5.94
C GLY A 200 11.06 4.36 6.62
N HIS A 201 10.00 3.75 6.07
CA HIS A 201 8.70 3.72 6.74
C HIS A 201 8.75 2.89 8.03
N ALA A 202 9.25 1.68 7.93
CA ALA A 202 9.36 0.75 9.06
C ALA A 202 10.61 -0.13 8.93
N PRO A 203 11.16 -0.65 10.05
CA PRO A 203 12.14 -1.74 10.01
C PRO A 203 11.58 -2.94 9.26
N GLY A 204 12.38 -3.47 8.34
CA GLY A 204 11.99 -4.64 7.55
C GLY A 204 10.93 -4.38 6.47
N HIS A 205 10.68 -3.12 6.10
CA HIS A 205 9.75 -2.81 5.02
C HIS A 205 10.29 -3.29 3.67
N VAL A 206 9.47 -4.05 2.95
CA VAL A 206 9.75 -4.52 1.59
C VAL A 206 8.58 -4.22 0.65
N CYS A 207 8.90 -3.89 -0.58
CA CYS A 207 7.96 -3.92 -1.69
C CYS A 207 8.08 -5.23 -2.45
N ALA A 208 7.09 -5.57 -3.28
CA ALA A 208 7.19 -6.71 -4.17
C ALA A 208 7.05 -6.30 -5.63
N LEU A 209 7.87 -6.87 -6.51
CA LEU A 209 7.82 -6.66 -7.95
C LEU A 209 7.45 -7.98 -8.63
N ALA A 210 6.23 -8.10 -9.09
CA ALA A 210 5.68 -9.29 -9.72
C ALA A 210 5.71 -9.17 -11.25
N ARG A 211 6.29 -10.14 -11.93
CA ARG A 211 6.27 -10.25 -13.40
C ARG A 211 4.94 -10.84 -13.83
N THR A 212 4.12 -10.07 -14.52
CA THR A 212 2.78 -10.46 -14.97
C THR A 212 2.77 -11.03 -16.39
N THR A 213 3.68 -10.53 -17.24
CA THR A 213 4.06 -11.11 -18.53
C THR A 213 5.59 -11.05 -18.64
N PRO A 214 6.24 -11.65 -19.65
CA PRO A 214 7.70 -11.51 -19.80
C PRO A 214 8.20 -10.06 -19.74
N ASP A 215 7.37 -9.10 -20.16
CA ASP A 215 7.74 -7.70 -20.34
C ASP A 215 6.97 -6.72 -19.43
N THR A 216 6.03 -7.18 -18.59
CA THR A 216 5.22 -6.29 -17.73
C THR A 216 5.26 -6.70 -16.28
N PHE A 217 5.11 -5.70 -15.39
CA PHE A 217 5.26 -5.88 -13.95
C PHE A 217 4.19 -5.14 -13.16
N ILE A 218 3.92 -5.65 -11.96
CA ILE A 218 3.18 -4.93 -10.91
C ILE A 218 4.15 -4.71 -9.75
N PHE A 219 4.28 -3.46 -9.34
CA PHE A 219 5.02 -3.06 -8.16
C PHE A 219 4.03 -2.87 -7.00
N MET A 220 4.03 -3.79 -6.04
CA MET A 220 3.21 -3.72 -4.82
C MET A 220 4.01 -2.97 -3.77
N GLY A 221 3.62 -1.74 -3.50
CA GLY A 221 4.42 -0.76 -2.77
C GLY A 221 4.36 -0.88 -1.24
N GLY A 222 3.39 -1.63 -0.67
CA GLY A 222 3.14 -1.53 0.77
C GLY A 222 3.01 -0.06 1.18
N ASP A 223 3.71 0.32 2.22
CA ASP A 223 3.76 1.67 2.79
C ASP A 223 5.06 2.42 2.48
N VAL A 224 5.65 2.15 1.32
CA VAL A 224 6.82 2.94 0.86
C VAL A 224 6.48 4.44 0.86
N CYS A 225 5.24 4.79 0.56
CA CYS A 225 4.55 6.04 0.86
C CYS A 225 3.04 5.79 0.93
N HIS A 226 2.29 6.75 1.47
CA HIS A 226 0.85 6.58 1.74
C HIS A 226 -0.04 7.31 0.75
N PHE A 227 0.53 8.19 -0.08
CA PHE A 227 -0.22 8.96 -1.04
C PHE A 227 0.55 9.12 -2.34
N ALA A 228 -0.09 8.90 -3.47
CA ALA A 228 0.59 8.93 -4.77
C ALA A 228 1.17 10.31 -5.12
N GLY A 229 0.65 11.39 -4.51
CA GLY A 229 1.23 12.73 -4.63
C GLY A 229 2.63 12.90 -4.03
N ASP A 230 3.14 11.93 -3.25
CA ASP A 230 4.50 11.95 -2.70
C ASP A 230 5.59 11.70 -3.76
N PHE A 231 5.22 11.12 -4.90
CA PHE A 231 6.15 10.82 -6.01
C PHE A 231 5.62 11.23 -7.38
N ARG A 232 4.34 11.61 -7.49
CA ARG A 232 3.70 12.07 -8.73
C ARG A 232 3.27 13.53 -8.60
N PRO A 233 3.43 14.30 -9.71
CA PRO A 233 4.21 13.99 -10.91
C PRO A 233 5.71 13.95 -10.63
N SER A 234 6.51 13.54 -11.61
CA SER A 234 7.98 13.58 -11.52
C SER A 234 8.61 14.08 -12.82
N GLU A 235 9.92 14.35 -12.82
CA GLU A 235 10.66 14.76 -14.03
C GLU A 235 10.54 13.71 -15.13
N ASP A 236 10.60 12.42 -14.77
CA ASP A 236 10.54 11.31 -15.72
C ASP A 236 9.10 10.86 -16.03
N TYR A 237 8.12 11.34 -15.23
CA TYR A 237 6.69 11.04 -15.40
C TYR A 237 5.84 12.28 -15.10
N PRO A 238 5.87 13.27 -16.02
CA PRO A 238 5.15 14.53 -15.83
C PRO A 238 3.64 14.34 -15.91
N MET A 239 2.91 15.23 -15.20
CA MET A 239 1.45 15.26 -15.26
C MET A 239 0.99 15.50 -16.71
N PRO A 240 0.15 14.62 -17.28
CA PRO A 240 -0.34 14.75 -18.65
C PRO A 240 -1.29 15.93 -18.79
N ASP A 241 -1.33 16.47 -20.01
CA ASP A 241 -2.29 17.52 -20.39
C ASP A 241 -2.98 17.15 -21.70
N PRO A 242 -4.30 16.89 -21.68
CA PRO A 242 -5.20 16.86 -20.53
C PRO A 242 -4.97 15.63 -19.61
N ILE A 243 -5.55 15.68 -18.41
CA ILE A 243 -5.62 14.53 -17.51
C ILE A 243 -6.34 13.36 -18.22
N PRO A 244 -5.85 12.11 -18.08
CA PRO A 244 -6.40 10.98 -18.81
C PRO A 244 -7.90 10.75 -18.55
N GLU A 245 -8.63 10.44 -19.61
CA GLU A 245 -10.04 10.11 -19.50
C GLU A 245 -10.28 8.93 -18.56
N GLY A 246 -11.25 9.09 -17.66
CA GLY A 246 -11.62 8.09 -16.67
C GLY A 246 -10.73 8.04 -15.43
N ALA A 247 -9.65 8.85 -15.33
CA ALA A 247 -8.89 9.00 -14.10
C ALA A 247 -9.65 9.81 -13.04
N LEU A 248 -10.40 10.81 -13.49
CA LEU A 248 -11.17 11.68 -12.62
C LEU A 248 -12.63 11.24 -12.53
N TYR A 249 -13.23 11.41 -11.35
CA TYR A 249 -14.68 11.27 -11.20
C TYR A 249 -15.43 12.30 -12.04
N LYS A 250 -16.62 11.93 -12.51
CA LYS A 250 -17.54 12.89 -13.11
C LYS A 250 -18.03 13.85 -12.04
N ASP A 251 -17.50 15.05 -12.06
CA ASP A 251 -17.84 16.12 -11.14
C ASP A 251 -18.17 17.38 -11.95
N ALA A 252 -19.25 18.05 -11.60
CA ALA A 252 -19.68 19.29 -12.26
C ALA A 252 -18.66 20.45 -12.15
N LEU A 253 -17.74 20.34 -11.20
CA LEU A 253 -16.66 21.33 -11.01
C LEU A 253 -15.42 21.06 -11.87
N LEU A 254 -15.33 19.88 -12.51
CA LEU A 254 -14.20 19.50 -13.35
C LEU A 254 -14.54 19.72 -14.83
N PRO A 255 -13.71 20.48 -15.57
CA PRO A 255 -13.87 20.60 -17.01
C PRO A 255 -13.62 19.25 -17.70
N THR A 256 -14.23 19.03 -18.85
CA THR A 256 -14.01 17.82 -19.65
C THR A 256 -13.72 18.20 -21.11
N PRO A 257 -12.50 17.94 -21.62
CA PRO A 257 -11.34 17.35 -20.94
C PRO A 257 -10.79 18.28 -19.83
N CYS A 258 -10.19 17.69 -18.79
CA CYS A 258 -9.63 18.46 -17.68
C CYS A 258 -8.17 18.82 -18.00
N PRO A 259 -7.82 20.12 -18.13
CA PRO A 259 -6.45 20.53 -18.33
C PRO A 259 -5.65 20.33 -17.02
N CYS A 260 -4.36 20.02 -17.13
CA CYS A 260 -3.49 19.86 -15.96
C CYS A 260 -3.39 21.14 -15.11
N SER A 261 -3.54 22.33 -15.73
CA SER A 261 -3.52 23.61 -15.04
C SER A 261 -4.59 23.74 -13.96
N PHE A 262 -5.70 23.02 -14.07
CA PHE A 262 -6.72 22.95 -13.02
C PHE A 262 -6.13 22.55 -11.66
N PHE A 263 -5.09 21.70 -11.67
CA PHE A 263 -4.38 21.30 -10.47
C PHE A 263 -3.08 22.10 -10.29
N THR A 264 -2.24 22.18 -11.32
CA THR A 264 -0.89 22.73 -11.20
C THR A 264 -0.86 24.21 -10.82
N ASP A 265 -1.91 24.99 -11.11
CA ASP A 265 -2.02 26.39 -10.68
C ASP A 265 -2.16 26.53 -9.14
N HIS A 266 -2.47 25.44 -8.45
CA HIS A 266 -2.62 25.36 -7.01
C HIS A 266 -1.59 24.45 -6.34
N HIS A 267 -0.41 24.28 -6.96
CA HIS A 267 0.62 23.38 -6.46
C HIS A 267 1.12 23.79 -5.07
N PRO A 268 0.99 22.93 -4.02
CA PRO A 268 1.18 23.33 -2.63
C PRO A 268 2.63 23.66 -2.27
N ARG A 269 3.59 23.24 -3.11
CA ARG A 269 5.02 23.49 -2.91
C ARG A 269 5.52 24.69 -3.71
N GLY A 270 4.63 25.52 -4.25
CA GLY A 270 4.97 26.74 -4.96
C GLY A 270 5.60 26.56 -6.34
N ALA A 271 5.52 25.36 -6.92
CA ALA A 271 5.91 25.11 -8.30
C ALA A 271 4.86 25.67 -9.27
N HIS A 272 5.28 26.15 -10.44
CA HIS A 272 4.40 26.78 -11.43
C HIS A 272 4.67 26.28 -12.84
N GLY A 273 3.63 26.31 -13.70
CA GLY A 273 3.74 25.96 -15.12
C GLY A 273 4.33 24.57 -15.36
N GLU A 274 5.34 24.47 -16.21
CA GLU A 274 5.99 23.19 -16.53
C GLU A 274 6.72 22.55 -15.33
N GLU A 275 7.20 23.36 -14.38
CA GLU A 275 7.81 22.84 -13.15
C GLU A 275 6.76 22.11 -12.28
N ALA A 276 5.57 22.66 -12.14
CA ALA A 276 4.47 22.04 -11.38
C ALA A 276 4.04 20.68 -11.95
N ARG A 277 4.17 20.51 -13.28
CA ARG A 277 3.86 19.24 -13.95
C ARG A 277 4.88 18.14 -13.68
N LYS A 278 6.04 18.47 -13.09
CA LYS A 278 7.19 17.58 -12.88
C LYS A 278 7.61 17.48 -11.42
N THR A 279 7.01 18.26 -10.56
CA THR A 279 7.32 18.31 -9.13
C THR A 279 6.30 17.47 -8.35
N PRO A 280 6.71 16.52 -7.51
CA PRO A 280 5.80 15.80 -6.65
C PRO A 280 4.93 16.76 -5.83
N TRP A 281 3.66 16.40 -5.70
CA TRP A 281 2.66 17.25 -5.05
C TRP A 281 2.95 17.44 -3.57
N TYR A 282 3.32 16.37 -2.91
CA TYR A 282 3.70 16.33 -1.51
C TYR A 282 5.13 15.79 -1.32
N GLU A 283 5.53 15.68 -0.08
CA GLU A 283 6.74 15.01 0.39
C GLU A 283 6.40 14.16 1.61
N ILE A 284 7.23 13.18 1.89
CA ILE A 284 7.18 12.40 3.13
C ILE A 284 7.16 13.31 4.34
N SER A 285 6.21 13.07 5.25
CA SER A 285 6.05 13.87 6.46
C SER A 285 7.27 13.81 7.37
N ARG A 286 7.74 14.99 7.80
CA ARG A 286 8.75 15.18 8.85
C ARG A 286 8.13 15.67 10.16
N HIS A 287 6.81 15.52 10.29
CA HIS A 287 6.12 15.84 11.54
C HIS A 287 6.67 15.00 12.69
N LYS A 288 6.69 15.56 13.91
CA LYS A 288 7.19 14.86 15.13
C LYS A 288 6.50 13.53 15.44
N HIS A 289 5.30 13.33 14.90
CA HIS A 289 4.53 12.10 14.98
C HIS A 289 4.35 11.45 13.60
N SER A 290 5.31 11.66 12.70
CA SER A 290 5.32 11.01 11.40
C SER A 290 5.17 9.50 11.53
N SER A 291 4.47 8.90 10.59
CA SER A 291 4.34 7.45 10.48
C SER A 291 5.60 6.76 9.92
N TYR A 292 6.58 7.55 9.49
CA TYR A 292 7.87 7.03 9.01
C TYR A 292 8.90 6.99 10.14
N ALA A 293 9.52 5.81 10.32
CA ALA A 293 10.57 5.62 11.32
C ALA A 293 11.84 6.44 11.00
N ASP A 294 12.16 6.59 9.71
CA ASP A 294 13.22 7.45 9.18
C ASP A 294 12.72 8.19 7.92
N PRO A 295 12.18 9.42 8.06
CA PRO A 295 11.64 10.18 6.93
C PRO A 295 12.65 10.50 5.84
N GLU A 296 13.93 10.68 6.19
CA GLU A 296 14.97 10.98 5.19
C GLU A 296 15.30 9.74 4.36
N LEU A 297 15.37 8.58 4.98
CA LEU A 297 15.54 7.30 4.30
C LEU A 297 14.32 6.97 3.45
N ALA A 298 13.09 7.16 4.00
CA ALA A 298 11.84 6.98 3.27
C ALA A 298 11.79 7.86 2.00
N SER A 299 12.19 9.14 2.11
CA SER A 299 12.24 10.05 0.95
C SER A 299 13.16 9.52 -0.15
N ARG A 300 14.34 8.96 0.19
CA ARG A 300 15.25 8.34 -0.79
C ARG A 300 14.65 7.08 -1.41
N THR A 301 14.00 6.27 -0.61
CA THR A 301 13.34 5.04 -1.07
C THR A 301 12.19 5.35 -2.02
N VAL A 302 11.39 6.38 -1.72
CA VAL A 302 10.32 6.88 -2.61
C VAL A 302 10.89 7.36 -3.95
N GLN A 303 12.02 8.07 -3.95
CA GLN A 303 12.69 8.48 -5.18
C GLN A 303 13.17 7.29 -6.02
N SER A 304 13.63 6.22 -5.35
CA SER A 304 13.99 4.97 -6.04
C SER A 304 12.76 4.28 -6.65
N MET A 305 11.65 4.24 -5.92
CA MET A 305 10.37 3.69 -6.42
C MET A 305 9.80 4.51 -7.59
N ALA A 306 9.93 5.84 -7.56
CA ALA A 306 9.48 6.72 -8.66
C ALA A 306 10.13 6.37 -10.01
N GLN A 307 11.33 5.79 -10.03
CA GLN A 307 11.97 5.31 -11.26
C GLN A 307 11.24 4.11 -11.88
N PHE A 308 10.62 3.26 -11.04
CA PHE A 308 9.74 2.18 -11.51
C PHE A 308 8.42 2.74 -12.03
N ASP A 309 7.87 3.74 -11.35
CA ASP A 309 6.61 4.38 -11.75
C ASP A 309 6.67 5.04 -13.13
N ALA A 310 7.80 5.66 -13.45
CA ALA A 310 8.05 6.28 -14.75
C ALA A 310 8.10 5.27 -15.93
N ARG A 311 8.22 3.98 -15.64
CA ARG A 311 8.25 2.94 -16.68
C ARG A 311 6.85 2.64 -17.19
N LYS A 312 6.74 2.44 -18.50
CA LYS A 312 5.48 2.07 -19.17
C LYS A 312 5.06 0.61 -18.93
N ASP A 313 6.01 -0.21 -18.53
CA ASP A 313 5.87 -1.64 -18.29
C ASP A 313 5.75 -2.00 -16.80
N VAL A 314 5.60 -1.01 -15.92
CA VAL A 314 5.38 -1.19 -14.48
C VAL A 314 4.10 -0.46 -14.06
N LEU A 315 3.21 -1.17 -13.37
CA LEU A 315 2.07 -0.61 -12.67
C LEU A 315 2.38 -0.57 -11.17
N VAL A 316 2.40 0.62 -10.56
CA VAL A 316 2.61 0.79 -9.12
C VAL A 316 1.27 0.79 -8.40
N CYS A 317 1.18 -0.02 -7.34
CA CYS A 317 0.02 -0.15 -6.47
C CYS A 317 0.46 0.04 -5.02
N LEU A 318 0.06 1.15 -4.39
CA LEU A 318 0.29 1.40 -2.96
C LEU A 318 -0.79 0.71 -2.13
N ALA A 319 -0.48 0.32 -0.89
CA ALA A 319 -1.43 -0.38 -0.02
C ALA A 319 -2.68 0.46 0.30
N HIS A 320 -2.54 1.78 0.39
CA HIS A 320 -3.59 2.70 0.82
C HIS A 320 -4.20 3.54 -0.30
N GLU A 321 -3.90 3.21 -1.56
CA GLU A 321 -4.41 3.94 -2.73
C GLU A 321 -5.89 3.63 -2.97
N THR A 322 -6.77 4.57 -2.59
CA THR A 322 -8.23 4.42 -2.66
C THR A 322 -8.77 4.23 -4.07
N MET A 323 -7.98 4.60 -5.08
CA MET A 323 -8.39 4.50 -6.48
C MET A 323 -8.12 3.12 -7.10
N LEU A 324 -7.32 2.27 -6.44
CA LEU A 324 -7.08 0.91 -6.94
C LEU A 324 -8.38 0.08 -7.05
N PRO A 325 -9.22 -0.06 -5.98
CA PRO A 325 -10.45 -0.84 -6.09
C PRO A 325 -11.53 -0.19 -6.99
N VAL A 326 -11.34 1.08 -7.38
CA VAL A 326 -12.21 1.79 -8.33
C VAL A 326 -11.87 1.43 -9.77
N HIS A 327 -10.58 1.34 -10.10
CA HIS A 327 -10.10 1.19 -11.47
C HIS A 327 -9.66 -0.23 -11.83
N LEU A 328 -9.33 -1.04 -10.83
CA LEU A 328 -8.85 -2.41 -11.02
C LEU A 328 -9.88 -3.44 -10.56
N PRO A 329 -9.90 -4.63 -11.17
CA PRO A 329 -10.74 -5.71 -10.68
C PRO A 329 -10.29 -6.15 -9.28
N THR A 330 -11.25 -6.43 -8.41
CA THR A 330 -11.00 -6.95 -7.06
C THR A 330 -11.47 -8.39 -6.95
N PHE A 331 -10.74 -9.20 -6.21
CA PHE A 331 -10.99 -10.63 -5.99
C PHE A 331 -12.40 -10.91 -5.49
N GLN A 332 -12.92 -10.10 -4.56
CA GLN A 332 -14.26 -10.31 -4.01
C GLN A 332 -15.39 -10.03 -5.01
N LYS A 333 -15.16 -9.21 -6.02
CA LYS A 333 -16.13 -8.97 -7.10
C LYS A 333 -16.06 -10.06 -8.18
N ASP A 334 -14.86 -10.51 -8.50
CA ASP A 334 -14.60 -11.58 -9.45
C ASP A 334 -13.33 -12.34 -9.05
N PRO A 335 -13.45 -13.51 -8.36
CA PRO A 335 -12.29 -14.30 -7.94
C PRO A 335 -11.44 -14.82 -9.11
N ALA A 336 -12.00 -14.86 -10.32
CA ALA A 336 -11.28 -15.29 -11.52
C ALA A 336 -10.49 -14.15 -12.18
N ALA A 337 -10.84 -12.88 -11.93
CA ALA A 337 -10.14 -11.75 -12.51
C ALA A 337 -8.75 -11.58 -11.90
N ASP A 338 -7.80 -11.16 -12.73
CA ASP A 338 -6.43 -10.81 -12.31
C ASP A 338 -5.99 -9.49 -12.94
N LEU A 339 -4.82 -9.05 -12.53
CA LEU A 339 -4.22 -7.81 -13.00
C LEU A 339 -3.26 -7.99 -14.18
N ASN A 340 -3.02 -9.23 -14.64
CA ASN A 340 -1.93 -9.50 -15.59
C ASN A 340 -2.07 -8.77 -16.94
N ALA A 341 -3.31 -8.50 -17.36
CA ALA A 341 -3.59 -7.76 -18.59
C ALA A 341 -3.64 -6.22 -18.40
N TRP A 342 -3.12 -5.68 -17.31
CA TRP A 342 -3.26 -4.26 -16.95
C TRP A 342 -2.80 -3.30 -18.05
N GLN A 343 -1.73 -3.64 -18.77
CA GLN A 343 -1.19 -2.81 -19.85
C GLN A 343 -2.10 -2.83 -21.07
N GLU A 344 -2.59 -3.99 -21.50
CA GLU A 344 -3.54 -4.14 -22.60
C GLU A 344 -4.87 -3.43 -22.31
N LYS A 345 -5.29 -3.45 -21.04
CA LYS A 345 -6.50 -2.77 -20.56
C LYS A 345 -6.31 -1.27 -20.35
N ALA A 346 -5.08 -0.76 -20.53
CA ALA A 346 -4.73 0.64 -20.31
C ALA A 346 -5.11 1.17 -18.91
N TRP A 347 -5.02 0.33 -17.88
CA TRP A 347 -5.41 0.71 -16.52
C TRP A 347 -4.45 1.72 -15.89
N LYS A 348 -3.15 1.62 -16.24
CA LYS A 348 -2.11 2.47 -15.65
C LYS A 348 -2.47 3.95 -15.66
N ALA A 349 -2.88 4.49 -16.78
CA ALA A 349 -3.19 5.91 -16.92
C ALA A 349 -4.31 6.39 -15.97
N ARG A 350 -5.30 5.53 -15.69
CA ARG A 350 -6.39 5.86 -14.76
C ARG A 350 -5.97 5.73 -13.31
N VAL A 351 -5.23 4.68 -12.99
CA VAL A 351 -4.70 4.44 -11.64
C VAL A 351 -3.72 5.54 -11.26
N ASP A 352 -2.75 5.83 -12.13
CA ASP A 352 -1.65 6.73 -11.81
C ASP A 352 -2.09 8.17 -11.54
N TRP A 353 -3.23 8.60 -12.10
CA TRP A 353 -3.75 9.97 -11.93
C TRP A 353 -5.05 10.02 -11.13
N GLY A 354 -5.52 8.88 -10.64
CA GLY A 354 -6.74 8.79 -9.83
C GLY A 354 -6.66 9.54 -8.51
N TRP A 355 -5.47 9.63 -7.90
CA TRP A 355 -5.25 10.34 -6.64
C TRP A 355 -5.62 11.83 -6.70
N LEU A 356 -5.67 12.44 -7.90
CA LEU A 356 -6.12 13.82 -8.08
C LEU A 356 -7.57 14.04 -7.62
N ASN A 357 -8.36 12.96 -7.52
CA ASN A 357 -9.72 13.03 -6.97
C ASN A 357 -9.75 13.36 -5.48
N GLU A 358 -8.69 13.06 -4.74
CA GLU A 358 -8.58 13.31 -3.30
C GLU A 358 -8.11 14.74 -2.98
N LEU A 359 -7.57 15.45 -3.98
CA LEU A 359 -7.06 16.81 -3.77
C LEU A 359 -8.18 17.80 -3.43
N PRO A 360 -7.96 18.72 -2.49
CA PRO A 360 -8.93 19.70 -2.11
C PRO A 360 -9.26 20.64 -3.28
N ARG A 361 -10.48 21.14 -3.30
CA ARG A 361 -10.97 22.09 -4.32
C ARG A 361 -11.41 23.36 -3.63
N ASN A 362 -10.76 24.48 -3.97
CA ASN A 362 -11.03 25.79 -3.34
C ASN A 362 -10.94 25.72 -1.79
N GLY A 363 -9.95 25.05 -1.25
CA GLY A 363 -9.76 24.87 0.19
C GLY A 363 -10.79 23.99 0.89
N LYS A 364 -11.60 23.26 0.13
CA LYS A 364 -12.57 22.30 0.67
C LYS A 364 -12.13 20.88 0.33
N GLN A 365 -12.34 19.96 1.26
CA GLN A 365 -12.06 18.54 1.04
C GLN A 365 -12.82 18.01 -0.20
N ALA A 366 -12.17 17.14 -0.96
CA ALA A 366 -12.75 16.54 -2.15
C ALA A 366 -13.90 15.57 -1.83
N ARG A 367 -13.77 14.81 -0.75
CA ARG A 367 -14.85 13.95 -0.22
C ARG A 367 -15.79 14.79 0.63
N LYS A 368 -17.10 14.71 0.33
CA LYS A 368 -18.13 15.50 1.04
C LYS A 368 -18.24 15.12 2.51
N ASP A 369 -18.23 13.81 2.78
CA ASP A 369 -18.46 13.26 4.11
C ASP A 369 -17.33 12.26 4.41
N LEU A 370 -16.36 12.68 5.25
CA LEU A 370 -15.38 11.77 5.80
C LEU A 370 -16.01 11.08 7.03
N PRO A 371 -16.04 9.74 7.06
CA PRO A 371 -16.62 9.03 8.19
C PRO A 371 -15.77 9.22 9.46
N GLU A 372 -16.44 9.18 10.60
CA GLU A 372 -15.84 9.25 11.93
C GLU A 372 -16.31 8.08 12.82
N GLY A 373 -15.50 7.75 13.82
CA GLY A 373 -15.81 6.73 14.81
C GLY A 373 -15.11 5.39 14.57
N PHE A 374 -14.97 4.64 15.64
CA PHE A 374 -14.42 3.29 15.61
C PHE A 374 -15.56 2.27 15.60
N TYR A 375 -15.45 1.25 14.73
CA TYR A 375 -16.51 0.27 14.55
C TYR A 375 -16.03 -1.13 14.93
N ARG A 376 -16.92 -1.87 15.64
CA ARG A 376 -16.77 -3.26 15.99
C ARG A 376 -18.04 -4.01 15.58
N ASP A 377 -17.91 -5.01 14.75
CA ASP A 377 -19.03 -5.82 14.26
C ASP A 377 -20.21 -4.97 13.71
N GLY A 378 -19.87 -3.92 12.94
CA GLY A 378 -20.84 -3.00 12.34
C GLY A 378 -21.47 -1.98 13.29
N LYS A 379 -21.13 -1.97 14.59
CA LYS A 379 -21.60 -1.03 15.60
C LYS A 379 -20.49 -0.09 16.03
N LEU A 380 -20.84 1.14 16.41
CA LEU A 380 -19.88 2.03 17.07
C LEU A 380 -19.23 1.34 18.26
N TRP A 381 -17.95 1.50 18.43
CA TRP A 381 -17.12 0.87 19.46
C TRP A 381 -17.70 0.97 20.88
N GLU A 382 -18.12 2.17 21.27
CA GLU A 382 -18.71 2.42 22.59
C GLU A 382 -20.03 1.66 22.77
N THR A 383 -20.88 1.63 21.73
CA THR A 383 -22.14 0.89 21.75
C THR A 383 -21.88 -0.61 21.86
N ALA A 384 -20.95 -1.14 21.07
CA ALA A 384 -20.60 -2.56 21.09
C ALA A 384 -20.05 -2.98 22.47
N ARG A 385 -19.16 -2.19 23.07
CA ARG A 385 -18.59 -2.45 24.39
C ARG A 385 -19.65 -2.44 25.50
N LYS A 386 -20.57 -1.48 25.44
CA LYS A 386 -21.67 -1.39 26.40
C LYS A 386 -22.62 -2.59 26.35
N GLU A 387 -22.98 -3.05 25.13
CA GLU A 387 -23.80 -4.24 24.94
C GLU A 387 -23.12 -5.53 25.41
N LEU A 388 -21.77 -5.57 25.35
CA LEU A 388 -20.96 -6.71 25.81
C LEU A 388 -20.62 -6.65 27.32
N GLY A 389 -21.05 -5.60 28.02
CA GLY A 389 -20.73 -5.40 29.44
C GLY A 389 -19.25 -5.10 29.69
N GLU A 390 -18.53 -4.56 28.71
CA GLU A 390 -17.12 -4.17 28.82
C GLU A 390 -16.93 -2.73 29.31
N MET A 391 -18.02 -2.00 29.48
CA MET A 391 -18.10 -0.65 30.05
C MET A 391 -19.20 -0.58 31.11
N ASP A 392 -18.91 0.06 32.23
CA ASP A 392 -19.85 0.42 33.25
C ASP A 392 -20.84 1.50 32.80
#